data_951142dbbd97b09e3950039cbe5bcb39
#
_entry.id   951142dbbd97b09e3950039cbe5bcb39
#
_cell.length_a   1.000
_cell.length_b   1.000
_cell.length_c   1.000
_cell.angle_alpha   90.00
_cell.angle_beta   90.00
_cell.angle_gamma   90.00
#
_symmetry.space_group_name_H-M   'P 1'
#
loop_
_entity.id
_entity.type
_entity.pdbx_description
1 polymer ?
#
loop_
_entity_poly.entity_id
_entity_poly.type
_entity_poly.pdbx_seq_one_letter_code
_entity_poly.pdbx_strand_id
1 'polypeptide(L)' 'MQDTKKVAGELLVELEKKGVTFETVDGKLKYKDSKGNFTENSKEKVKKYKEEIIEILKKKQTID' A
#
# COMPACT_ATOMS: atom_id res chain seq x y z
N MET A 1 -5.11 21.41 -2.27
CA MET A 1 -5.66 20.07 -2.37
C MET A 1 -4.60 19.03 -2.20
N GLN A 2 -4.87 18.08 -1.34
CA GLN A 2 -3.91 17.01 -1.15
C GLN A 2 -4.11 15.94 -2.20
N ASP A 3 -3.01 15.48 -2.73
CA ASP A 3 -3.04 14.38 -3.67
C ASP A 3 -2.82 13.09 -2.89
N THR A 4 -3.92 12.53 -2.39
CA THR A 4 -3.84 11.33 -1.57
C THR A 4 -3.29 10.14 -2.33
N LYS A 5 -3.51 10.10 -3.64
CA LYS A 5 -2.95 9.01 -4.44
C LYS A 5 -1.44 9.09 -4.50
N LYS A 6 -0.90 10.29 -4.60
CA LYS A 6 0.53 10.48 -4.61
C LYS A 6 1.14 10.06 -3.29
N VAL A 7 0.51 10.46 -2.18
CA VAL A 7 0.99 10.09 -0.85
C VAL A 7 0.94 8.57 -0.68
N ALA A 8 -0.15 7.95 -1.11
CA ALA A 8 -0.28 6.50 -1.02
C ALA A 8 0.78 5.79 -1.86
N GLY A 9 1.06 6.31 -3.06
CA GLY A 9 2.09 5.72 -3.90
C GLY A 9 3.47 5.80 -3.28
N GLU A 10 3.79 6.94 -2.68
CA GLU A 10 5.07 7.10 -1.99
C GLU A 10 5.17 6.17 -0.79
N LEU A 11 4.08 6.03 -0.07
CA LEU A 11 4.03 5.12 1.07
C LEU A 11 4.29 3.68 0.63
N LEU A 12 3.67 3.26 -0.46
CA LEU A 12 3.88 1.92 -0.99
C LEU A 12 5.35 1.68 -1.37
N VAL A 13 5.95 2.64 -2.07
CA VAL A 13 7.35 2.52 -2.48
C VAL A 13 8.24 2.41 -1.25
N GLU A 14 8.00 3.25 -0.27
CA GLU A 14 8.80 3.24 0.94
C GLU A 14 8.70 1.91 1.67
N LEU A 15 7.48 1.39 1.81
CA LEU A 15 7.29 0.12 2.50
C LEU A 15 7.85 -1.06 1.72
N GLU A 16 7.75 -1.01 0.40
CA GLU A 16 8.35 -2.07 -0.43
C GLU A 16 9.86 -2.12 -0.24
N LYS A 17 10.48 -0.96 -0.12
CA LYS A 17 11.92 -0.91 0.13
C LYS A 17 12.28 -1.52 1.48
N LYS A 18 11.36 -1.49 2.41
CA LYS A 18 11.57 -2.08 3.75
C LYS A 18 11.22 -3.56 3.79
N GLY A 19 10.81 -4.13 2.68
CA GLY A 19 10.47 -5.55 2.63
C GLY A 19 9.00 -5.86 2.85
N VAL A 20 8.16 -4.84 2.83
CA VAL A 20 6.71 -5.02 2.97
C VAL A 20 6.09 -5.05 1.58
N THR A 21 5.30 -6.06 1.30
CA THR A 21 4.61 -6.17 0.03
C THR A 21 3.11 -6.13 0.26
N PHE A 22 2.40 -5.63 -0.73
CA PHE A 22 0.94 -5.49 -0.66
C PHE A 22 0.29 -6.19 -1.83
N GLU A 23 -0.92 -6.68 -1.59
CA GLU A 23 -1.71 -7.27 -2.65
C GLU A 23 -3.19 -7.08 -2.34
N THR A 24 -4.02 -7.19 -3.36
CA THR A 24 -5.46 -7.11 -3.18
C THR A 24 -6.07 -8.47 -3.46
N VAL A 25 -6.97 -8.88 -2.56
CA VAL A 25 -7.69 -10.14 -2.70
C VAL A 25 -9.15 -9.85 -2.41
N ASP A 26 -10.00 -10.07 -3.39
CA ASP A 26 -11.45 -9.84 -3.26
C ASP A 26 -11.77 -8.42 -2.81
N GLY A 27 -11.02 -7.44 -3.32
CA GLY A 27 -11.23 -6.06 -2.96
C GLY A 27 -10.69 -5.67 -1.61
N LYS A 28 -10.01 -6.59 -0.95
CA LYS A 28 -9.41 -6.31 0.36
C LYS A 28 -7.90 -6.18 0.23
N LEU A 29 -7.34 -5.32 1.05
CA LEU A 29 -5.90 -5.09 1.05
C LEU A 29 -5.22 -6.04 2.03
N LYS A 30 -4.23 -6.76 1.53
CA LYS A 30 -3.41 -7.63 2.37
C LYS A 30 -1.96 -7.21 2.24
N TYR A 31 -1.20 -7.49 3.27
CA TYR A 31 0.22 -7.16 3.24
C TYR A 31 1.03 -8.30 3.83
N LYS A 32 2.30 -8.33 3.47
CA LYS A 32 3.23 -9.30 3.98
C LYS A 32 4.51 -8.57 4.34
N ASP A 33 4.96 -8.76 5.58
CA ASP A 33 6.15 -8.10 6.09
C ASP A 33 7.23 -9.15 6.33
N SER A 34 8.14 -9.28 5.39
CA SER A 34 9.15 -10.33 5.47
C SER A 34 10.33 -9.96 6.37
N LYS A 35 10.51 -8.66 6.65
CA LYS A 35 11.63 -8.21 7.46
C LYS A 35 11.25 -7.68 8.84
N GLY A 36 9.98 -7.63 9.14
CA GLY A 36 9.52 -7.13 10.42
C GLY A 36 9.65 -5.64 10.60
N ASN A 37 9.65 -4.88 9.52
CA ASN A 37 9.82 -3.43 9.56
C ASN A 37 8.50 -2.67 9.51
N PHE A 38 7.39 -3.37 9.54
CA PHE A 38 6.08 -2.75 9.43
C PHE A 38 5.61 -2.31 10.82
N THR A 39 5.81 -1.04 11.13
CA THR A 39 5.48 -0.48 12.43
C THR A 39 4.02 -0.10 12.54
N GLU A 40 3.58 0.22 13.77
CA GLU A 40 2.22 0.68 13.98
C GLU A 40 1.94 1.98 13.25
N ASN A 41 2.92 2.87 13.19
CA ASN A 41 2.76 4.10 12.42
C ASN A 41 2.49 3.80 10.96
N SER A 42 3.20 2.83 10.40
CA SER A 42 2.97 2.42 9.03
C SER A 42 1.59 1.84 8.85
N LYS A 43 1.13 1.03 9.82
CA LYS A 43 -0.19 0.45 9.76
C LYS A 43 -1.27 1.52 9.74
N GLU A 44 -1.12 2.56 10.56
CA GLU A 44 -2.08 3.64 10.61
C GLU A 44 -2.15 4.37 9.27
N LYS A 45 -0.99 4.63 8.67
CA LYS A 45 -0.95 5.27 7.37
C LYS A 45 -1.61 4.41 6.30
N VAL A 46 -1.36 3.12 6.33
CA VAL A 46 -1.97 2.19 5.38
C VAL A 46 -3.47 2.19 5.54
N LYS A 47 -3.97 2.17 6.77
CA LYS A 47 -5.40 2.22 7.00
C LYS A 47 -6.01 3.51 6.49
N LYS A 48 -5.31 4.62 6.69
CA LYS A 48 -5.80 5.93 6.27
C LYS A 48 -5.92 6.02 4.75
N TYR A 49 -4.95 5.46 4.05
CA TYR A 49 -4.92 5.53 2.58
C TYR A 49 -5.27 4.20 1.93
N LYS A 50 -6.00 3.36 2.65
CA LYS A 50 -6.32 2.02 2.18
C LYS A 50 -6.98 2.01 0.80
N GLU A 51 -7.97 2.86 0.60
CA GLU A 51 -8.69 2.89 -0.67
C GLU A 51 -7.78 3.30 -1.81
N GLU A 52 -6.96 4.32 -1.58
CA GLU A 52 -6.02 4.77 -2.59
C GLU A 52 -5.00 3.70 -2.92
N ILE A 53 -4.53 2.99 -1.90
CA ILE A 53 -3.56 1.91 -2.10
C ILE A 53 -4.19 0.80 -2.95
N ILE A 54 -5.41 0.43 -2.65
CA ILE A 54 -6.11 -0.59 -3.41
C ILE A 54 -6.26 -0.18 -4.87
N GLU A 55 -6.62 1.08 -5.11
CA GLU A 55 -6.75 1.57 -6.48
C GLU A 55 -5.43 1.50 -7.23
N ILE A 56 -4.34 1.88 -6.57
CA ILE A 56 -3.02 1.84 -7.19
C ILE A 56 -2.65 0.41 -7.55
N LEU A 57 -2.90 -0.52 -6.65
CA LEU A 57 -2.58 -1.92 -6.89
C LEU A 57 -3.42 -2.50 -8.02
N LYS A 58 -4.68 -2.12 -8.08
CA LYS A 58 -5.54 -2.58 -9.17
C LYS A 58 -5.03 -2.09 -10.51
N LYS A 59 -4.59 -0.86 -10.57
CA LYS A 59 -4.06 -0.31 -11.82
C LYS A 59 -2.79 -1.02 -12.24
N LYS A 60 -1.94 -1.36 -11.27
CA LYS A 60 -0.72 -2.08 -11.59
C LYS A 60 -0.99 -3.48 -12.10
N GLN A 61 -2.06 -4.10 -11.61
CA GLN A 61 -2.40 -5.45 -12.01
C GLN A 61 -3.16 -5.51 -13.31
N THR A 62 -3.64 -4.40 -13.79
CA THR A 62 -4.36 -4.35 -15.04
C THR A 62 -3.38 -4.39 -16.18
N ILE A 63 -3.23 -5.53 -16.72
CA ILE A 63 -2.38 -5.69 -17.86
C ILE A 63 -3.24 -5.85 -19.03
N ASP A 64 -3.28 -5.17 -19.75
CA ASP A 64 -4.07 -5.41 -20.75
C ASP A 64 -3.84 -5.39 -21.69
#